data_fcf62db1980757343eb3d51683bca997
#
_entry.id   fcf62db1980757343eb3d51683bca997
#
_cell.length_a   1.000
_cell.length_b   1.000
_cell.length_c   1.000
_cell.angle_alpha   90.00
_cell.angle_beta   90.00
_cell.angle_gamma   90.00
#
_symmetry.space_group_name_H-M   'P 1'
#
loop_
_entity.id
_entity.type
_entity.pdbx_description
1 polymer ?
#
loop_
_entity_poly.entity_id
_entity_poly.type
_entity_poly.pdbx_seq_one_letter_code
_entity_poly.pdbx_strand_id
1 'polypeptide(L)' 'MTVILYSRPGCHLCEDARAMLVRAGAAFEERDIEADDVLFRRYLERIPVIVIDGEETFELVVDEAALRARLGTFAGS' A
#
# COMPACT_ATOMS: atom_id res chain seq x y z
N MET A 1 -8.46 10.14 -6.17
CA MET A 1 -7.15 9.63 -5.71
C MET A 1 -7.08 8.12 -5.99
N THR A 2 -6.03 7.69 -6.65
CA THR A 2 -5.82 6.28 -6.96
C THR A 2 -4.79 5.71 -6.00
N VAL A 3 -5.15 4.64 -5.29
CA VAL A 3 -4.28 4.00 -4.32
C VAL A 3 -4.12 2.53 -4.69
N ILE A 4 -2.87 2.09 -4.80
CA ILE A 4 -2.56 0.71 -5.13
C ILE A 4 -1.62 0.16 -4.06
N LEU A 5 -1.95 -1.01 -3.53
CA LEU A 5 -1.10 -1.74 -2.60
C LEU A 5 -0.51 -2.94 -3.33
N TYR A 6 0.82 -2.97 -3.44
CA TYR A 6 1.52 -4.13 -3.98
C TYR A 6 1.93 -5.03 -2.83
N SER A 7 1.54 -6.29 -2.89
CA SER A 7 1.72 -7.24 -1.80
C SER A 7 1.96 -8.64 -2.34
N ARG A 8 2.11 -9.61 -1.43
CA ARG A 8 2.13 -11.02 -1.79
C ARG A 8 1.54 -11.82 -0.63
N PRO A 9 1.08 -13.06 -0.89
CA PRO A 9 0.55 -13.92 0.17
C PRO A 9 1.60 -14.19 1.24
N GLY A 10 1.18 -14.25 2.50
CA GLY A 10 2.08 -14.60 3.59
C GLY A 10 2.99 -13.48 4.09
N CYS A 11 2.76 -12.26 3.64
CA CYS A 11 3.56 -11.11 4.04
C CYS A 11 2.88 -10.36 5.17
N HIS A 12 3.44 -10.43 6.38
CA HIS A 12 2.84 -9.77 7.55
C HIS A 12 2.79 -8.26 7.40
N LEU A 13 3.87 -7.67 6.90
CA LEU A 13 3.91 -6.22 6.70
C LEU A 13 2.88 -5.77 5.68
N CYS A 14 2.62 -6.62 4.68
CA CYS A 14 1.59 -6.32 3.69
C CYS A 14 0.20 -6.37 4.31
N GLU A 15 -0.02 -7.31 5.23
CA GLU A 15 -1.29 -7.40 5.94
C GLU A 15 -1.51 -6.19 6.83
N ASP A 16 -0.45 -5.72 7.48
CA ASP A 16 -0.51 -4.52 8.29
C ASP A 16 -0.86 -3.30 7.43
N ALA A 17 -0.21 -3.17 6.29
CA ALA A 17 -0.47 -2.06 5.38
C ALA A 17 -1.92 -2.08 4.88
N ARG A 18 -2.43 -3.27 4.55
CA ARG A 18 -3.82 -3.42 4.14
C ARG A 18 -4.76 -2.96 5.23
N ALA A 19 -4.49 -3.39 6.46
CA ALA A 19 -5.33 -3.01 7.60
C ALA A 19 -5.32 -1.50 7.82
N MET A 20 -4.17 -0.86 7.64
CA MET A 20 -4.08 0.59 7.76
C MET A 20 -4.93 1.29 6.72
N LEU A 21 -4.91 0.82 5.47
CA LEU A 21 -5.72 1.40 4.41
C LEU A 21 -7.21 1.22 4.70
N VAL A 22 -7.59 0.06 5.19
CA VAL A 22 -8.99 -0.21 5.55
C VAL A 22 -9.43 0.71 6.69
N ARG A 23 -8.61 0.85 7.73
CA ARG A 23 -8.93 1.74 8.86
C ARG A 23 -9.04 3.19 8.44
N ALA A 24 -8.26 3.57 7.45
CA ALA A 24 -8.30 4.94 6.93
C ALA A 24 -9.51 5.19 6.03
N GLY A 25 -10.28 4.17 5.72
CA GLY A 25 -11.44 4.31 4.83
C GLY A 25 -11.06 4.52 3.37
N ALA A 26 -9.84 4.17 3.00
CA ALA A 26 -9.37 4.38 1.64
C ALA A 26 -9.93 3.32 0.70
N ALA A 27 -10.35 3.76 -0.49
CA ALA A 27 -10.61 2.84 -1.57
C ALA A 27 -9.28 2.55 -2.24
N PHE A 28 -8.91 1.28 -2.35
CA PHE A 28 -7.62 0.92 -2.93
C PHE A 28 -7.71 -0.38 -3.70
N GLU A 29 -6.79 -0.56 -4.63
CA GLU A 29 -6.62 -1.79 -5.37
C GLU A 29 -5.42 -2.52 -4.78
N GLU A 30 -5.56 -3.82 -4.52
CA GLU A 30 -4.43 -4.63 -4.07
C GLU A 30 -3.98 -5.51 -5.23
N ARG A 31 -2.68 -5.52 -5.50
CA ARG A 31 -2.10 -6.34 -6.55
C ARG A 31 -1.08 -7.28 -5.97
N ASP A 32 -1.23 -8.56 -6.31
CA ASP A 32 -0.28 -9.59 -5.91
C ASP A 32 0.89 -9.56 -6.90
N ILE A 33 2.08 -9.28 -6.38
CA ILE A 33 3.26 -9.19 -7.26
C ILE A 33 3.63 -10.54 -7.85
N GLU A 34 3.17 -11.64 -7.25
CA GLU A 34 3.44 -12.97 -7.78
C GLU A 34 2.67 -13.26 -9.06
N ALA A 35 1.66 -12.46 -9.36
CA ALA A 35 0.86 -12.64 -10.57
C ALA A 35 1.52 -12.02 -11.80
N ASP A 36 2.64 -11.29 -11.63
CA ASP A 36 3.28 -10.58 -12.73
C ASP A 36 4.79 -10.54 -12.49
N ASP A 37 5.56 -11.11 -13.43
CA ASP A 37 7.01 -11.20 -13.29
C ASP A 37 7.68 -9.84 -13.16
N VAL A 38 7.18 -8.84 -13.85
CA VAL A 38 7.76 -7.49 -13.80
C VAL A 38 7.56 -6.91 -12.41
N LEU A 39 6.36 -7.05 -11.86
CA LEU A 39 6.06 -6.57 -10.52
C LEU A 39 6.87 -7.33 -9.47
N PHE A 40 7.02 -8.64 -9.66
CA PHE A 40 7.77 -9.47 -8.73
C PHE A 40 9.22 -9.00 -8.63
N ARG A 41 9.89 -8.82 -9.77
CA ARG A 41 11.28 -8.37 -9.78
C ARG A 41 11.43 -6.97 -9.20
N ARG A 42 10.45 -6.12 -9.46
CA ARG A 42 10.54 -4.72 -9.04
C ARG A 42 10.33 -4.56 -7.54
N TYR A 43 9.40 -5.33 -6.97
CA TYR A 43 8.92 -5.04 -5.62
C TYR A 43 9.21 -6.11 -4.59
N LEU A 44 9.77 -7.27 -4.96
CA LEU A 44 9.91 -8.40 -4.04
C LEU A 44 10.54 -8.03 -2.70
N GLU A 45 11.57 -7.22 -2.71
CA GLU A 45 12.29 -6.85 -1.50
C GLU A 45 11.81 -5.51 -0.92
N ARG A 46 10.75 -4.97 -1.48
CA ARG A 46 10.25 -3.65 -1.10
C ARG A 46 8.82 -3.67 -0.58
N ILE A 47 8.13 -4.79 -0.74
CA ILE A 47 6.73 -4.88 -0.32
C ILE A 47 6.59 -4.79 1.19
N PRO A 48 5.49 -4.21 1.70
CA PRO A 48 4.40 -3.62 0.90
C PRO A 48 4.82 -2.30 0.26
N VAL A 49 4.34 -2.06 -0.95
CA VAL A 49 4.54 -0.77 -1.62
C VAL A 49 3.16 -0.14 -1.83
N ILE A 50 3.00 1.09 -1.38
CA ILE A 50 1.76 1.83 -1.58
C ILE A 50 2.04 2.93 -2.58
N VAL A 51 1.30 2.90 -3.69
CA VAL A 51 1.39 3.87 -4.76
C VAL A 51 0.15 4.76 -4.70
N ILE A 52 0.36 6.06 -4.58
CA ILE A 52 -0.74 7.03 -4.51
C ILE A 52 -0.60 7.95 -5.71
N ASP A 53 -1.63 7.96 -6.56
CA ASP A 53 -1.67 8.78 -7.78
C ASP A 53 -0.42 8.58 -8.64
N GLY A 54 0.00 7.33 -8.79
CA GLY A 54 1.14 6.97 -9.64
C GLY A 54 2.50 7.14 -8.99
N GLU A 55 2.56 7.59 -7.74
CA GLU A 55 3.81 7.83 -7.06
C GLU A 55 4.03 6.78 -5.96
N GLU A 56 5.20 6.15 -5.93
CA GLU A 56 5.56 5.21 -4.87
C GLU A 56 5.80 6.01 -3.59
N THR A 57 4.87 5.92 -2.67
CA THR A 57 4.87 6.78 -1.49
C THR A 57 5.39 6.08 -0.24
N PHE A 58 5.09 4.81 -0.08
CA PHE A 58 5.53 4.02 1.08
C PHE A 58 6.07 2.68 0.62
N GLU A 59 7.07 2.17 1.35
CA GLU A 59 7.56 0.82 1.13
C GLU A 59 8.07 0.23 2.44
N LEU A 60 8.04 -1.10 2.53
CA LEU A 60 8.48 -1.88 3.69
C LEU A 60 7.62 -1.59 4.91
N VAL A 61 8.05 -0.72 5.80
CA VAL A 61 7.28 -0.39 7.00
C VAL A 61 6.51 0.90 6.74
N VAL A 62 5.19 0.84 6.91
CA VAL A 62 4.32 1.98 6.65
C VAL A 62 3.96 2.64 7.98
N ASP A 63 4.21 3.94 8.08
CA ASP A 63 3.78 4.74 9.22
C ASP A 63 2.32 5.13 9.01
N GLU A 64 1.46 4.64 9.88
CA GLU A 64 0.02 4.86 9.71
C GLU A 64 -0.37 6.34 9.74
N ALA A 65 0.27 7.13 10.61
CA ALA A 65 -0.03 8.55 10.69
C ALA A 65 0.36 9.27 9.40
N ALA A 66 1.52 8.93 8.84
CA ALA A 66 1.96 9.51 7.57
C ALA A 66 1.05 9.08 6.43
N LEU A 67 0.60 7.83 6.44
CA LEU A 67 -0.33 7.33 5.42
C LEU A 67 -1.64 8.09 5.48
N ARG A 68 -2.19 8.29 6.67
CA ARG A 68 -3.44 9.04 6.81
C ARG A 68 -3.28 10.48 6.33
N ALA A 69 -2.13 11.09 6.62
CA ALA A 69 -1.86 12.45 6.17
C ALA A 69 -1.86 12.53 4.65
N ARG A 70 -1.23 11.54 3.99
CA ARG A 70 -1.19 11.52 2.52
C ARG A 70 -2.56 11.26 1.92
N LEU A 71 -3.36 10.45 2.56
CA LEU A 71 -4.72 10.15 2.07
C LEU A 71 -5.69 11.29 2.33
N GLY A 72 -5.38 12.16 3.28
CA GLY A 72 -6.26 13.25 3.63
C GLY A 72 -7.51 12.78 4.36
N THR A 73 -7.46 11.62 4.97
CA THR A 73 -8.65 10.99 5.52
C THR A 73 -9.24 11.75 6.69
N PHE A 74 -8.39 12.39 7.45
CA PHE A 74 -8.87 13.15 8.58
C PHE A 74 -9.63 14.40 8.14
N ALA A 75 -9.50 14.76 6.91
CA ALA A 75 -10.20 15.93 6.41
C ALA A 75 -11.68 15.71 6.39
N GLY A 76 -12.09 14.50 6.33
CA GLY A 76 -13.50 14.20 6.44
C GLY A 76 -14.00 14.54 7.79
N SER A 77 -13.10 14.62 8.52
CA SER A 77 -13.39 15.18 9.78
C SER A 77 -13.77 16.59 9.51
#